data_655ca05ed9eb167d6e5ca34a026f2fe7
#
_entry.id   655ca05ed9eb167d6e5ca34a026f2fe7
#
_cell.length_a   1.000
_cell.length_b   1.000
_cell.length_c   1.000
_cell.angle_alpha   90.00
_cell.angle_beta   90.00
_cell.angle_gamma   90.00
#
_symmetry.space_group_name_H-M   'P 1'
#
loop_
_entity.id
_entity.type
_entity.pdbx_description
1 polymer ?
#
loop_
_entity_poly.entity_id
_entity_poly.type
_entity_poly.pdbx_seq_one_letter_code
_entity_poly.pdbx_strand_id
1 'polypeptide(L)'
;MTKRIFALRKAAWLGLALLGVSAATDAAGPAQRTAATRASQTQPQTSESAAAAYNPASQNVELTVGAQRQLAVGHALQRVAIGDPNVADVLIVKGDKRGGVLLVGKAAGTTSLMVWTRDRELPLNYTVNVITPAAASLLGADTPSVKVLGSTALVSGSTATMESHQRAVVAAQGALGKDGTVFDTSTVANRAVVQVDVRVVEFSRSVLKEVGFNFSKNNNGFTFGSFAPSSLTSVTGGGTPALDVTSTTPISSAFNLIFNSASRGLFANLSLLEGNNLARVLAEPTLVALSGQSASFLAGGEVPVPVPQALGETSIEYKSYGIGLTVTPTVLSPQRIALKVAPEASQLDFTHAVTISSVSVPAFITRRADTTVELGDGESFVIGGLIDRETASNVSKVPLLGDLPVLGAFFKQMSYQQNERELVIIVTPHLVSPLAKGASLPTTPGEQSEQRNAPVWRSLIGGFAAPRDAVPGFSK
;
A
#
# COMPACT_ATOMS: atom_id res chain seq x y z
N MET A 1 54.10 32.86 12.15
CA MET A 1 54.64 33.60 13.33
C MET A 1 53.63 33.49 14.43
N THR A 2 54.07 32.89 15.51
CA THR A 2 53.80 33.00 16.94
C THR A 2 52.43 32.52 17.43
N LYS A 3 52.30 31.28 17.97
CA LYS A 3 52.67 30.70 19.30
C LYS A 3 52.02 31.42 20.51
N ARG A 4 51.19 30.77 21.29
CA ARG A 4 51.35 30.14 22.66
C ARG A 4 50.02 30.18 23.41
N ILE A 5 49.47 29.08 23.91
CA ILE A 5 49.63 28.38 25.20
C ILE A 5 48.91 29.05 26.39
N PHE A 6 48.02 28.31 27.06
CA PHE A 6 47.82 28.06 28.50
C PHE A 6 46.55 27.24 28.70
N ALA A 7 46.45 26.04 29.05
CA ALA A 7 46.88 25.20 30.19
C ALA A 7 46.08 25.48 31.50
N LEU A 8 45.45 24.40 31.96
CA LEU A 8 45.08 23.98 33.31
C LEU A 8 44.12 24.81 34.19
N ARG A 9 43.05 24.14 34.67
CA ARG A 9 42.92 23.84 36.10
C ARG A 9 41.84 22.79 36.40
N LYS A 10 42.28 21.71 37.00
CA LYS A 10 41.53 20.74 37.80
C LYS A 10 41.04 21.40 39.09
N ALA A 11 39.87 21.04 39.57
CA ALA A 11 39.61 20.99 40.99
C ALA A 11 38.54 19.94 41.29
N ALA A 12 38.94 18.95 42.01
CA ALA A 12 38.16 17.94 42.71
C ALA A 12 37.69 18.47 44.06
N TRP A 13 36.55 18.01 44.54
CA TRP A 13 36.15 17.84 45.94
C TRP A 13 35.03 16.81 45.94
N LEU A 14 35.17 15.56 46.38
CA LEU A 14 35.24 14.95 47.72
C LEU A 14 34.11 15.33 48.67
N GLY A 15 33.25 14.33 48.92
CA GLY A 15 32.94 13.84 50.25
C GLY A 15 31.62 14.24 50.84
N LEU A 16 30.72 13.35 51.12
CA LEU A 16 30.49 12.85 52.49
C LEU A 16 29.33 11.85 52.54
N ALA A 17 29.61 10.72 53.14
CA ALA A 17 28.68 9.66 53.57
C ALA A 17 28.00 10.08 54.88
N LEU A 18 26.80 9.49 55.17
CA LEU A 18 26.29 9.10 56.49
C LEU A 18 24.94 8.42 56.26
N LEU A 19 24.81 7.07 56.43
CA LEU A 19 24.52 6.30 57.65
C LEU A 19 23.12 6.54 58.26
N GLY A 20 22.36 5.49 58.35
CA GLY A 20 21.16 5.28 59.20
C GLY A 20 20.30 4.16 58.62
N VAL A 21 20.48 2.89 58.90
CA VAL A 21 20.23 1.97 60.00
C VAL A 21 18.73 1.77 60.27
N SER A 22 18.37 0.45 60.07
CA SER A 22 17.35 -0.39 60.73
C SER A 22 15.88 -0.06 60.45
N ALA A 23 15.01 -1.06 60.22
CA ALA A 23 14.78 -2.30 60.97
C ALA A 23 13.99 -3.33 60.17
N ALA A 24 14.20 -4.54 60.56
CA ALA A 24 13.65 -5.82 60.19
C ALA A 24 12.13 -5.96 60.44
N THR A 25 11.51 -6.85 59.67
CA THR A 25 10.63 -7.96 60.14
C THR A 25 10.44 -8.93 58.99
N ASP A 26 10.94 -10.14 59.11
CA ASP A 26 10.28 -11.45 59.24
C ASP A 26 9.11 -11.69 58.26
N ALA A 27 9.07 -12.72 57.43
CA ALA A 27 9.10 -14.15 57.68
C ALA A 27 8.82 -14.94 56.39
N ALA A 28 9.29 -16.15 56.40
CA ALA A 28 8.90 -17.32 55.63
C ALA A 28 9.77 -17.73 54.46
N GLY A 29 10.70 -18.62 54.75
CA GLY A 29 11.55 -19.36 53.82
C GLY A 29 10.82 -20.48 53.06
N PRO A 30 11.39 -20.91 51.91
CA PRO A 30 10.89 -22.05 51.17
C PRO A 30 11.38 -23.37 51.74
N ALA A 31 10.47 -24.29 51.94
CA ALA A 31 10.71 -25.66 52.34
C ALA A 31 11.51 -26.42 51.27
N GLN A 32 12.67 -26.88 51.67
CA GLN A 32 13.41 -27.95 50.99
C GLN A 32 12.60 -29.24 51.01
N ARG A 33 12.22 -29.76 49.86
CA ARG A 33 11.78 -31.16 49.73
C ARG A 33 12.95 -32.01 49.36
N THR A 34 13.40 -32.76 50.34
CA THR A 34 14.34 -33.88 50.29
C THR A 34 13.89 -34.93 49.26
N ALA A 35 14.82 -35.31 48.41
CA ALA A 35 14.70 -36.45 47.51
C ALA A 35 14.62 -37.75 48.29
N ALA A 36 13.48 -38.42 48.23
CA ALA A 36 13.33 -39.80 48.72
C ALA A 36 13.71 -40.74 47.56
N THR A 37 14.84 -41.40 47.74
CA THR A 37 15.28 -42.53 46.94
C THR A 37 14.28 -43.68 47.06
N ARG A 38 13.50 -43.94 46.01
CA ARG A 38 12.60 -45.09 45.96
C ARG A 38 13.30 -46.21 45.15
N ALA A 39 13.62 -47.26 45.85
CA ALA A 39 14.20 -48.47 45.31
C ALA A 39 13.35 -49.03 44.16
N SER A 40 13.99 -49.29 43.04
CA SER A 40 13.46 -49.99 41.87
C SER A 40 13.15 -51.45 42.26
N GLN A 41 11.88 -51.78 42.30
CA GLN A 41 11.45 -53.18 42.22
C GLN A 41 11.43 -53.57 40.75
N THR A 42 12.34 -54.45 40.40
CA THR A 42 12.43 -55.12 39.11
C THR A 42 11.32 -56.18 39.05
N GLN A 43 10.21 -55.83 38.38
CA GLN A 43 9.25 -56.86 37.91
C GLN A 43 9.82 -57.45 36.60
N PRO A 44 9.77 -58.77 36.43
CA PRO A 44 10.14 -59.39 35.16
C PRO A 44 9.01 -59.04 34.15
N GLN A 45 9.29 -58.11 33.23
CA GLN A 45 8.49 -57.95 32.03
C GLN A 45 8.66 -59.19 31.17
N THR A 46 7.62 -60.00 31.15
CA THR A 46 7.37 -60.94 30.06
C THR A 46 7.43 -60.16 28.77
N SER A 47 8.48 -60.42 28.00
CA SER A 47 8.64 -59.94 26.62
C SER A 47 7.53 -60.57 25.77
N GLU A 48 6.36 -59.95 25.77
CA GLU A 48 5.42 -60.12 24.70
C GLU A 48 6.06 -59.42 23.49
N SER A 49 6.67 -60.20 22.65
CA SER A 49 7.18 -59.83 21.35
C SER A 49 6.00 -59.24 20.58
N ALA A 50 5.78 -57.91 20.72
CA ALA A 50 5.00 -57.14 19.80
C ALA A 50 5.69 -57.33 18.44
N ALA A 51 5.10 -58.19 17.61
CA ALA A 51 5.41 -58.27 16.21
C ALA A 51 5.38 -56.84 15.68
N ALA A 52 6.52 -56.26 15.48
CA ALA A 52 6.65 -54.94 14.82
C ALA A 52 5.85 -55.06 13.55
N ALA A 53 4.73 -54.32 13.49
CA ALA A 53 3.92 -54.25 12.30
C ALA A 53 4.83 -53.74 11.20
N TYR A 54 5.28 -54.67 10.38
CA TYR A 54 6.06 -54.40 9.18
C TYR A 54 5.16 -53.56 8.28
N ASN A 55 5.41 -52.28 8.25
CA ASN A 55 4.83 -51.33 7.33
C ASN A 55 5.79 -51.21 6.13
N PRO A 56 5.66 -52.07 5.10
CA PRO A 56 6.49 -52.00 3.92
C PRO A 56 6.17 -50.66 3.28
N ALA A 57 7.17 -49.81 3.09
CA ALA A 57 7.03 -48.52 2.41
C ALA A 57 6.30 -48.78 1.07
N SER A 58 5.03 -48.41 0.99
CA SER A 58 4.23 -48.60 -0.22
C SER A 58 4.77 -47.64 -1.27
N GLN A 59 5.22 -48.21 -2.40
CA GLN A 59 5.66 -47.42 -3.54
C GLN A 59 4.42 -46.90 -4.29
N ASN A 60 4.38 -45.56 -4.51
CA ASN A 60 3.29 -44.96 -5.28
C ASN A 60 3.56 -45.08 -6.78
N VAL A 61 2.55 -45.54 -7.51
CA VAL A 61 2.58 -45.65 -8.96
C VAL A 61 1.42 -44.85 -9.52
N GLU A 62 1.75 -43.81 -10.27
CA GLU A 62 0.76 -42.96 -10.94
C GLU A 62 0.55 -43.45 -12.37
N LEU A 63 -0.70 -43.50 -12.80
CA LEU A 63 -1.11 -43.96 -14.11
C LEU A 63 -2.30 -43.14 -14.61
N THR A 64 -2.40 -42.94 -15.91
CA THR A 64 -3.59 -42.33 -16.51
C THR A 64 -4.57 -43.39 -17.04
N VAL A 65 -5.84 -43.06 -17.06
CA VAL A 65 -6.87 -43.92 -17.66
C VAL A 65 -6.49 -44.23 -19.11
N GLY A 66 -6.49 -45.52 -19.47
CA GLY A 66 -6.10 -46.01 -20.78
C GLY A 66 -4.59 -46.19 -20.96
N ALA A 67 -3.76 -45.73 -20.06
CA ALA A 67 -2.32 -45.92 -20.16
C ALA A 67 -1.88 -47.27 -19.59
N GLN A 68 -0.72 -47.72 -20.09
CA GLN A 68 -0.09 -48.97 -19.67
C GLN A 68 1.32 -48.63 -19.13
N ARG A 69 1.68 -49.19 -18.00
CA ARG A 69 3.00 -49.01 -17.40
C ARG A 69 3.58 -50.37 -16.96
N GLN A 70 4.78 -50.66 -17.42
CA GLN A 70 5.50 -51.84 -16.99
C GLN A 70 6.26 -51.54 -15.68
N LEU A 71 6.00 -52.36 -14.65
CA LEU A 71 6.73 -52.36 -13.39
C LEU A 71 7.76 -53.47 -13.43
N ALA A 72 9.04 -53.12 -13.37
CA ALA A 72 10.14 -54.07 -13.22
C ALA A 72 10.30 -54.41 -11.74
N VAL A 73 9.92 -55.60 -11.34
CA VAL A 73 9.99 -56.06 -9.94
C VAL A 73 11.38 -56.55 -9.57
N GLY A 74 12.22 -56.89 -10.56
CA GLY A 74 13.60 -57.32 -10.37
C GLY A 74 13.78 -58.76 -9.84
N HIS A 75 12.68 -59.43 -9.51
CA HIS A 75 12.63 -60.79 -8.95
C HIS A 75 11.62 -61.67 -9.64
N ALA A 76 11.83 -62.99 -9.61
CA ALA A 76 10.87 -63.93 -10.22
C ALA A 76 9.51 -63.85 -9.50
N LEU A 77 8.44 -63.58 -10.27
CA LEU A 77 7.10 -63.46 -9.75
C LEU A 77 6.54 -64.83 -9.32
N GLN A 78 5.88 -64.86 -8.19
CA GLN A 78 5.15 -66.00 -7.68
C GLN A 78 3.63 -65.78 -7.81
N ARG A 79 3.16 -64.61 -7.33
CA ARG A 79 1.72 -64.27 -7.31
C ARG A 79 1.58 -62.74 -7.41
N VAL A 80 0.52 -62.26 -8.02
CA VAL A 80 0.14 -60.84 -8.08
C VAL A 80 -1.35 -60.76 -7.71
N ALA A 81 -1.71 -59.74 -6.90
CA ALA A 81 -3.10 -59.45 -6.55
C ALA A 81 -3.34 -57.95 -6.59
N ILE A 82 -4.47 -57.57 -7.17
CA ILE A 82 -4.95 -56.18 -7.21
C ILE A 82 -6.18 -56.02 -6.33
N GLY A 83 -6.31 -54.92 -5.62
CA GLY A 83 -7.43 -54.68 -4.71
C GLY A 83 -8.72 -54.36 -5.41
N ASP A 84 -8.71 -53.51 -6.44
CA ASP A 84 -9.89 -53.17 -7.24
C ASP A 84 -9.58 -53.28 -8.75
N PRO A 85 -10.09 -54.34 -9.42
CA PRO A 85 -9.87 -54.55 -10.85
C PRO A 85 -10.66 -53.58 -11.77
N ASN A 86 -11.61 -52.81 -11.23
CA ASN A 86 -12.30 -51.75 -11.98
C ASN A 86 -11.44 -50.52 -12.16
N VAL A 87 -10.55 -50.19 -11.21
CA VAL A 87 -9.65 -49.08 -11.26
C VAL A 87 -8.43 -49.36 -12.11
N ALA A 88 -7.78 -50.49 -11.87
CA ALA A 88 -6.61 -50.91 -12.66
C ALA A 88 -6.61 -52.43 -12.84
N ASP A 89 -5.99 -52.90 -13.92
CA ASP A 89 -5.80 -54.32 -14.21
C ASP A 89 -4.31 -54.66 -14.32
N VAL A 90 -4.00 -55.92 -14.13
CA VAL A 90 -2.63 -56.43 -14.10
C VAL A 90 -2.44 -57.59 -15.05
N LEU A 91 -1.47 -57.46 -15.94
CA LEU A 91 -1.05 -58.52 -16.85
C LEU A 91 0.39 -58.91 -16.52
N ILE A 92 0.63 -60.23 -16.37
CA ILE A 92 1.97 -60.76 -16.16
C ILE A 92 2.65 -60.91 -17.52
N VAL A 93 3.81 -60.22 -17.68
CA VAL A 93 4.59 -60.33 -18.92
C VAL A 93 5.38 -61.62 -18.89
N LYS A 94 4.96 -62.61 -19.72
CA LYS A 94 5.67 -63.89 -19.89
C LYS A 94 6.92 -63.68 -20.72
N GLY A 95 8.08 -64.10 -20.20
CA GLY A 95 9.36 -64.08 -20.94
C GLY A 95 10.46 -63.19 -20.30
N ASP A 96 10.13 -62.39 -19.31
CA ASP A 96 11.15 -61.64 -18.59
C ASP A 96 11.61 -62.41 -17.34
N LYS A 97 12.90 -62.84 -17.36
CA LYS A 97 13.53 -63.52 -16.22
C LYS A 97 13.60 -62.70 -14.94
N ARG A 98 13.34 -61.38 -15.05
CA ARG A 98 13.36 -60.42 -13.94
C ARG A 98 11.98 -60.10 -13.40
N GLY A 99 10.91 -60.76 -13.90
CA GLY A 99 9.52 -60.54 -13.46
C GLY A 99 9.00 -59.15 -13.81
N GLY A 100 8.22 -59.03 -14.90
CA GLY A 100 7.56 -57.81 -15.32
C GLY A 100 6.05 -57.90 -15.05
N VAL A 101 5.51 -56.83 -14.48
CA VAL A 101 4.06 -56.65 -14.28
C VAL A 101 3.64 -55.46 -15.11
N LEU A 102 2.69 -55.68 -16.05
CA LEU A 102 2.08 -54.61 -16.83
C LEU A 102 0.79 -54.15 -16.13
N LEU A 103 0.77 -52.91 -15.71
CA LEU A 103 -0.39 -52.26 -15.14
C LEU A 103 -1.17 -51.52 -16.25
N VAL A 104 -2.48 -51.64 -16.23
CA VAL A 104 -3.40 -50.97 -17.16
C VAL A 104 -4.41 -50.18 -16.36
N GLY A 105 -4.43 -48.84 -16.50
CA GLY A 105 -5.42 -47.99 -15.86
C GLY A 105 -6.77 -48.05 -16.55
N LYS A 106 -7.85 -48.44 -15.86
CA LYS A 106 -9.20 -48.55 -16.42
C LYS A 106 -10.11 -47.38 -16.07
N ALA A 107 -10.13 -46.99 -14.79
CA ALA A 107 -10.94 -45.90 -14.29
C ALA A 107 -10.18 -45.07 -13.27
N ALA A 108 -10.55 -43.79 -13.08
CA ALA A 108 -9.97 -42.94 -12.06
C ALA A 108 -10.26 -43.50 -10.66
N GLY A 109 -9.23 -43.57 -9.82
CA GLY A 109 -9.34 -44.14 -8.48
C GLY A 109 -7.98 -44.55 -7.93
N THR A 110 -7.98 -45.02 -6.69
CA THR A 110 -6.77 -45.57 -6.03
C THR A 110 -7.00 -47.01 -5.65
N THR A 111 -6.07 -47.87 -5.99
CA THR A 111 -6.10 -49.29 -5.65
C THR A 111 -4.73 -49.76 -5.13
N SER A 112 -4.71 -50.88 -4.43
CA SER A 112 -3.50 -51.54 -3.97
C SER A 112 -3.09 -52.67 -4.87
N LEU A 113 -1.79 -52.81 -5.16
CA LEU A 113 -1.20 -53.93 -5.86
C LEU A 113 -0.19 -54.63 -4.94
N MET A 114 -0.37 -55.88 -4.74
CA MET A 114 0.53 -56.75 -3.99
C MET A 114 1.24 -57.73 -4.91
N VAL A 115 2.55 -57.80 -4.82
CA VAL A 115 3.39 -58.66 -5.65
C VAL A 115 4.24 -59.56 -4.76
N TRP A 116 4.00 -60.87 -4.85
CA TRP A 116 4.84 -61.89 -4.19
C TRP A 116 5.91 -62.36 -5.14
N THR A 117 7.13 -62.42 -4.65
CA THR A 117 8.31 -62.90 -5.38
C THR A 117 8.83 -64.21 -4.74
N ARG A 118 9.55 -65.02 -5.48
CA ARG A 118 10.06 -66.30 -4.98
C ARG A 118 11.13 -66.14 -3.91
N ASP A 119 11.79 -64.99 -3.89
CA ASP A 119 12.97 -64.70 -3.07
C ASP A 119 12.59 -63.98 -1.76
N ARG A 120 11.30 -63.64 -1.54
CA ARG A 120 10.82 -62.94 -0.37
C ARG A 120 9.53 -63.52 0.16
N GLU A 121 9.43 -63.69 1.49
CA GLU A 121 8.21 -64.17 2.15
C GLU A 121 7.14 -63.11 2.18
N LEU A 122 7.50 -61.82 2.24
CA LEU A 122 6.55 -60.71 2.33
C LEU A 122 6.32 -60.07 0.95
N PRO A 123 5.06 -59.66 0.63
CA PRO A 123 4.73 -59.02 -0.63
C PRO A 123 5.29 -57.64 -0.74
N LEU A 124 5.62 -57.20 -1.94
CA LEU A 124 5.86 -55.80 -2.27
C LEU A 124 4.53 -55.12 -2.47
N ASN A 125 4.29 -54.05 -1.71
CA ASN A 125 3.06 -53.30 -1.77
C ASN A 125 3.23 -52.04 -2.62
N TYR A 126 2.35 -51.88 -3.60
CA TYR A 126 2.27 -50.68 -4.42
C TYR A 126 0.91 -50.03 -4.24
N THR A 127 0.86 -48.72 -4.13
CA THR A 127 -0.37 -47.92 -4.21
C THR A 127 -0.47 -47.40 -5.65
N VAL A 128 -1.46 -47.82 -6.39
CA VAL A 128 -1.71 -47.41 -7.79
C VAL A 128 -2.77 -46.31 -7.77
N ASN A 129 -2.39 -45.14 -8.21
CA ASN A 129 -3.28 -44.00 -8.36
C ASN A 129 -3.55 -43.76 -9.86
N VAL A 130 -4.77 -43.93 -10.28
CA VAL A 130 -5.19 -43.73 -11.68
C VAL A 130 -5.98 -42.42 -11.78
N ILE A 131 -5.52 -41.52 -12.63
CA ILE A 131 -6.13 -40.22 -12.87
C ILE A 131 -6.60 -40.08 -14.32
N THR A 132 -7.53 -39.14 -14.57
CA THR A 132 -7.96 -38.86 -15.94
C THR A 132 -6.85 -38.20 -16.77
N PRO A 133 -6.76 -38.38 -18.09
CA PRO A 133 -5.76 -37.70 -18.92
C PRO A 133 -5.84 -36.17 -18.81
N ALA A 134 -7.05 -35.61 -18.66
CA ALA A 134 -7.27 -34.20 -18.47
C ALA A 134 -6.65 -33.68 -17.15
N ALA A 135 -6.84 -34.42 -16.05
CA ALA A 135 -6.22 -34.11 -14.78
C ALA A 135 -4.68 -34.22 -14.84
N ALA A 136 -4.18 -35.28 -15.51
CA ALA A 136 -2.74 -35.51 -15.68
C ALA A 136 -2.03 -34.35 -16.43
N SER A 137 -2.69 -33.73 -17.40
CA SER A 137 -2.13 -32.59 -18.14
C SER A 137 -1.97 -31.34 -17.31
N LEU A 138 -2.71 -31.19 -16.21
CA LEU A 138 -2.62 -30.05 -15.28
C LEU A 138 -1.61 -30.28 -14.18
N LEU A 139 -1.21 -31.52 -13.91
CA LEU A 139 -0.28 -31.90 -12.89
C LEU A 139 1.17 -31.89 -13.43
N GLY A 140 2.06 -31.20 -12.77
CA GLY A 140 3.49 -31.14 -13.05
C GLY A 140 4.32 -31.50 -11.81
N ALA A 141 5.64 -31.46 -11.93
CA ALA A 141 6.56 -31.77 -10.83
C ALA A 141 6.37 -30.84 -9.61
N ASP A 142 5.89 -29.62 -9.84
CA ASP A 142 5.72 -28.57 -8.80
C ASP A 142 4.30 -28.52 -8.22
N THR A 143 3.41 -29.44 -8.63
CA THR A 143 2.04 -29.48 -8.12
C THR A 143 1.90 -30.43 -6.95
N PRO A 144 0.99 -30.15 -5.98
CA PRO A 144 0.63 -31.10 -4.93
C PRO A 144 0.13 -32.42 -5.50
N SER A 145 0.31 -33.50 -4.76
CA SER A 145 -0.18 -34.80 -5.19
C SER A 145 -1.70 -34.90 -5.07
N VAL A 146 -2.34 -35.45 -6.11
CA VAL A 146 -3.79 -35.68 -6.14
C VAL A 146 -4.04 -37.16 -6.05
N LYS A 147 -4.81 -37.61 -5.05
CA LYS A 147 -5.24 -39.00 -4.86
C LYS A 147 -6.76 -39.08 -4.99
N VAL A 148 -7.24 -39.98 -5.86
CA VAL A 148 -8.67 -40.18 -6.05
C VAL A 148 -9.11 -41.41 -5.24
N LEU A 149 -10.04 -41.20 -4.30
CA LEU A 149 -10.56 -42.23 -3.38
C LEU A 149 -12.07 -42.35 -3.59
N GLY A 150 -12.50 -43.17 -4.54
CA GLY A 150 -13.92 -43.30 -4.90
C GLY A 150 -14.50 -41.99 -5.45
N SER A 151 -15.50 -41.43 -4.78
CA SER A 151 -16.11 -40.14 -5.12
C SER A 151 -15.39 -38.91 -4.49
N THR A 152 -14.23 -39.12 -3.86
CA THR A 152 -13.49 -38.09 -3.15
C THR A 152 -12.09 -37.95 -3.72
N ALA A 153 -11.58 -36.74 -3.88
CA ALA A 153 -10.18 -36.51 -4.19
C ALA A 153 -9.51 -35.80 -3.02
N LEU A 154 -8.33 -36.27 -2.67
CA LEU A 154 -7.46 -35.65 -1.66
C LEU A 154 -6.30 -34.96 -2.36
N VAL A 155 -6.17 -33.66 -2.18
CA VAL A 155 -5.00 -32.85 -2.57
C VAL A 155 -4.11 -32.73 -1.37
N SER A 156 -2.83 -33.16 -1.47
CA SER A 156 -1.89 -33.15 -0.34
C SER A 156 -0.47 -32.85 -0.78
N GLY A 157 0.30 -32.24 0.12
CA GLY A 157 1.69 -31.84 -0.14
C GLY A 157 1.88 -30.33 -0.02
N SER A 158 3.05 -29.84 -0.42
CA SER A 158 3.37 -28.42 -0.43
C SER A 158 3.75 -27.97 -1.85
N THR A 159 3.34 -26.76 -2.22
CA THR A 159 3.71 -26.14 -3.49
C THR A 159 4.31 -24.75 -3.25
N ALA A 160 5.15 -24.31 -4.17
CA ALA A 160 5.80 -23.00 -4.06
C ALA A 160 4.89 -21.85 -4.52
N THR A 161 3.87 -22.11 -5.37
CA THR A 161 3.05 -21.06 -5.97
C THR A 161 1.56 -21.35 -5.81
N MET A 162 0.77 -20.28 -5.70
CA MET A 162 -0.69 -20.38 -5.66
C MET A 162 -1.27 -20.92 -6.98
N GLU A 163 -0.62 -20.63 -8.10
CA GLU A 163 -1.01 -21.13 -9.41
C GLU A 163 -0.90 -22.66 -9.49
N SER A 164 0.20 -23.23 -8.99
CA SER A 164 0.38 -24.69 -8.93
C SER A 164 -0.62 -25.36 -7.99
N HIS A 165 -0.93 -24.71 -6.85
CA HIS A 165 -1.99 -25.14 -5.95
C HIS A 165 -3.34 -25.19 -6.65
N GLN A 166 -3.72 -24.12 -7.32
CA GLN A 166 -5.01 -24.00 -8.01
C GLN A 166 -5.14 -25.00 -9.17
N ARG A 167 -4.04 -25.24 -9.91
CA ARG A 167 -4.00 -26.30 -10.94
C ARG A 167 -4.26 -27.69 -10.36
N ALA A 168 -3.68 -27.99 -9.18
CA ALA A 168 -3.93 -29.28 -8.51
C ALA A 168 -5.38 -29.43 -8.04
N VAL A 169 -6.00 -28.38 -7.51
CA VAL A 169 -7.42 -28.39 -7.10
C VAL A 169 -8.34 -28.60 -8.31
N VAL A 170 -8.09 -27.88 -9.41
CA VAL A 170 -8.85 -28.06 -10.67
C VAL A 170 -8.64 -29.44 -11.25
N ALA A 171 -7.43 -30.01 -11.19
CA ALA A 171 -7.15 -31.38 -11.61
C ALA A 171 -7.88 -32.40 -10.75
N ALA A 172 -7.96 -32.18 -9.43
CA ALA A 172 -8.71 -33.04 -8.51
C ALA A 172 -10.22 -33.01 -8.81
N GLN A 173 -10.78 -31.82 -9.07
CA GLN A 173 -12.17 -31.67 -9.51
C GLN A 173 -12.44 -32.36 -10.87
N GLY A 174 -11.52 -32.21 -11.82
CA GLY A 174 -11.61 -32.85 -13.14
C GLY A 174 -11.42 -34.37 -13.13
N ALA A 175 -10.79 -34.92 -12.09
CA ALA A 175 -10.66 -36.36 -11.89
C ALA A 175 -11.93 -37.00 -11.30
N LEU A 176 -12.74 -36.20 -10.58
CA LEU A 176 -14.03 -36.60 -10.04
C LEU A 176 -15.15 -36.28 -11.02
N GLY A 177 -16.21 -37.06 -11.03
CA GLY A 177 -17.44 -36.71 -11.76
C GLY A 177 -18.14 -35.49 -11.09
N LYS A 178 -19.33 -35.13 -11.60
CA LYS A 178 -20.09 -33.95 -11.14
C LYS A 178 -20.45 -33.95 -9.66
N ASP A 179 -20.50 -35.10 -8.99
CA ASP A 179 -20.92 -35.26 -7.59
C ASP A 179 -19.75 -35.54 -6.64
N GLY A 180 -18.50 -35.34 -7.08
CA GLY A 180 -17.31 -35.61 -6.29
C GLY A 180 -16.94 -34.47 -5.36
N THR A 181 -16.38 -34.80 -4.17
CA THR A 181 -15.91 -33.83 -3.17
C THR A 181 -14.39 -33.79 -3.17
N VAL A 182 -13.80 -32.59 -3.18
CA VAL A 182 -12.36 -32.37 -3.07
C VAL A 182 -12.02 -31.97 -1.66
N PHE A 183 -11.14 -32.74 -1.00
CA PHE A 183 -10.50 -32.35 0.27
C PHE A 183 -9.09 -31.86 -0.03
N ASP A 184 -8.85 -30.60 0.31
CA ASP A 184 -7.57 -29.95 0.12
C ASP A 184 -6.85 -29.79 1.45
N THR A 185 -5.73 -30.50 1.60
CA THR A 185 -4.82 -30.43 2.73
C THR A 185 -3.44 -29.91 2.31
N SER A 186 -3.33 -29.45 1.07
CA SER A 186 -2.07 -28.93 0.56
C SER A 186 -1.76 -27.54 1.14
N THR A 187 -0.49 -27.23 1.24
CA THR A 187 -0.02 -25.93 1.75
C THR A 187 0.82 -25.23 0.70
N VAL A 188 0.62 -23.94 0.56
CA VAL A 188 1.54 -23.10 -0.22
C VAL A 188 2.71 -22.74 0.69
N ALA A 189 3.89 -23.26 0.36
CA ALA A 189 5.10 -23.16 1.21
C ALA A 189 5.62 -21.73 1.34
N ASN A 190 5.30 -20.85 0.40
CA ASN A 190 5.80 -19.49 0.39
C ASN A 190 4.76 -18.53 0.96
N ARG A 191 4.87 -18.21 2.25
CA ARG A 191 4.17 -17.08 2.86
C ARG A 191 4.89 -15.80 2.43
N ALA A 192 4.78 -15.47 1.14
CA ALA A 192 5.38 -14.27 0.61
C ALA A 192 4.81 -13.04 1.32
N VAL A 193 5.68 -12.17 1.74
CA VAL A 193 5.37 -10.86 2.29
C VAL A 193 5.52 -9.84 1.16
N VAL A 194 4.52 -9.01 0.97
CA VAL A 194 4.52 -7.97 -0.06
C VAL A 194 4.49 -6.62 0.62
N GLN A 195 5.46 -5.79 0.30
CA GLN A 195 5.44 -4.36 0.58
C GLN A 195 4.75 -3.68 -0.59
N VAL A 196 3.81 -2.81 -0.31
CA VAL A 196 3.09 -2.02 -1.31
C VAL A 196 3.38 -0.56 -1.07
N ASP A 197 4.02 0.05 -2.03
CA ASP A 197 4.31 1.48 -2.05
C ASP A 197 3.28 2.17 -2.94
N VAL A 198 2.56 3.12 -2.36
CA VAL A 198 1.59 3.93 -3.09
C VAL A 198 2.07 5.36 -3.12
N ARG A 199 1.99 5.97 -4.28
CA ARG A 199 2.37 7.37 -4.48
C ARG A 199 1.17 8.15 -5.00
N VAL A 200 0.67 9.08 -4.20
CA VAL A 200 -0.39 10.02 -4.58
C VAL A 200 0.26 11.37 -4.84
N VAL A 201 0.25 11.81 -6.07
CA VAL A 201 0.83 13.09 -6.50
C VAL A 201 -0.28 13.97 -7.03
N GLU A 202 -0.44 15.14 -6.42
CA GLU A 202 -1.30 16.18 -6.95
C GLU A 202 -0.48 17.42 -7.25
N PHE A 203 -0.69 17.94 -8.43
CA PHE A 203 -0.11 19.18 -8.90
C PHE A 203 -1.23 20.16 -9.16
N SER A 204 -1.14 21.37 -8.62
CA SER A 204 -2.09 22.44 -8.89
C SER A 204 -1.36 23.70 -9.32
N ARG A 205 -1.88 24.31 -10.36
CA ARG A 205 -1.39 25.56 -10.91
C ARG A 205 -2.54 26.53 -11.08
N SER A 206 -2.37 27.75 -10.57
CA SER A 206 -3.31 28.84 -10.80
C SER A 206 -2.58 30.02 -11.41
N VAL A 207 -3.05 30.46 -12.55
CA VAL A 207 -2.55 31.64 -13.27
C VAL A 207 -3.64 32.68 -13.25
N LEU A 208 -3.33 33.86 -12.73
CA LEU A 208 -4.21 35.02 -12.68
C LEU A 208 -3.56 36.18 -13.42
N LYS A 209 -4.25 36.74 -14.41
CA LYS A 209 -3.81 37.93 -15.14
C LYS A 209 -4.91 38.95 -15.16
N GLU A 210 -4.66 40.11 -14.60
CA GLU A 210 -5.64 41.18 -14.51
C GLU A 210 -5.02 42.49 -14.98
N VAL A 211 -5.81 43.21 -15.77
CA VAL A 211 -5.43 44.53 -16.29
C VAL A 211 -6.64 45.44 -16.21
N GLY A 212 -6.47 46.59 -15.61
CA GLY A 212 -7.48 47.61 -15.50
C GLY A 212 -6.91 49.01 -15.61
N PHE A 213 -7.65 49.91 -16.21
CA PHE A 213 -7.19 51.28 -16.43
C PHE A 213 -8.33 52.28 -16.00
N ASN A 214 -7.97 53.25 -15.16
CA ASN A 214 -8.77 54.38 -14.82
C ASN A 214 -8.10 55.64 -15.37
N PHE A 215 -8.87 56.49 -16.00
CA PHE A 215 -8.41 57.71 -16.58
C PHE A 215 -9.44 58.84 -16.38
N SER A 216 -9.00 60.01 -15.96
CA SER A 216 -9.82 61.21 -15.95
C SER A 216 -9.06 62.45 -16.31
N LYS A 217 -9.69 63.31 -17.06
CA LYS A 217 -9.24 64.63 -17.41
C LYS A 217 -10.27 65.65 -16.94
N ASN A 218 -9.79 66.56 -16.10
CA ASN A 218 -10.61 67.71 -15.62
C ASN A 218 -9.98 68.96 -16.15
N ASN A 219 -10.75 69.79 -16.86
CA ASN A 219 -10.27 71.03 -17.42
C ASN A 219 -11.39 72.07 -17.28
N ASN A 220 -11.24 72.93 -16.27
CA ASN A 220 -12.00 74.18 -16.01
C ASN A 220 -13.48 74.19 -16.49
N GLY A 221 -14.30 73.23 -15.96
CA GLY A 221 -15.71 73.06 -16.27
C GLY A 221 -16.09 71.89 -17.19
N PHE A 222 -15.09 71.14 -17.70
CA PHE A 222 -15.31 69.94 -18.45
C PHE A 222 -14.51 68.76 -17.83
N THR A 223 -15.19 67.68 -17.46
CA THR A 223 -14.57 66.46 -16.94
C THR A 223 -14.91 65.31 -17.87
N PHE A 224 -13.88 64.62 -18.34
CA PHE A 224 -14.01 63.38 -19.10
C PHE A 224 -13.17 62.27 -18.43
N GLY A 225 -13.73 61.09 -18.32
CA GLY A 225 -13.00 59.97 -17.74
C GLY A 225 -13.59 58.62 -18.09
N SER A 226 -12.75 57.58 -18.00
CA SER A 226 -13.14 56.17 -18.10
C SER A 226 -12.63 55.47 -16.85
N PHE A 227 -13.52 54.77 -16.20
CA PHE A 227 -13.24 54.05 -14.95
C PHE A 227 -13.61 52.60 -15.14
N ALA A 228 -12.77 51.71 -14.63
CA ALA A 228 -13.06 50.27 -14.57
C ALA A 228 -14.33 50.02 -13.75
N PRO A 229 -15.10 48.98 -14.02
CA PRO A 229 -16.26 48.61 -13.23
C PRO A 229 -15.96 48.59 -11.73
N SER A 230 -16.85 49.17 -10.91
CA SER A 230 -16.71 49.25 -9.46
C SER A 230 -15.57 50.11 -8.90
N SER A 231 -14.78 50.78 -9.77
CA SER A 231 -13.72 51.68 -9.31
C SER A 231 -14.19 53.12 -9.08
N LEU A 232 -15.28 53.52 -9.66
CA LEU A 232 -15.90 54.82 -9.44
C LEU A 232 -16.76 54.79 -8.17
N THR A 233 -16.34 55.51 -7.14
CA THR A 233 -17.01 55.52 -5.82
C THR A 233 -18.03 56.67 -5.66
N SER A 234 -17.70 57.87 -6.12
CA SER A 234 -18.65 58.95 -6.09
C SER A 234 -18.34 60.02 -7.15
N VAL A 235 -19.39 60.67 -7.61
CA VAL A 235 -19.32 61.86 -8.47
C VAL A 235 -20.14 62.92 -7.78
N THR A 236 -19.47 63.92 -7.21
CA THR A 236 -20.15 64.98 -6.48
C THR A 236 -20.11 66.28 -7.31
N GLY A 237 -21.26 66.76 -7.69
CA GLY A 237 -21.38 68.08 -8.30
C GLY A 237 -21.66 69.13 -7.25
N GLY A 238 -20.69 70.00 -6.96
CA GLY A 238 -20.85 71.08 -6.01
C GLY A 238 -20.19 72.34 -6.53
N GLY A 239 -20.97 73.31 -6.91
CA GLY A 239 -20.67 74.73 -7.14
C GLY A 239 -19.27 75.08 -7.68
N THR A 240 -19.29 75.66 -8.83
CA THR A 240 -18.18 76.19 -9.68
C THR A 240 -16.74 76.03 -9.14
N PRO A 241 -15.83 75.39 -9.85
CA PRO A 241 -16.02 74.89 -11.23
C PRO A 241 -15.59 73.44 -11.46
N ALA A 242 -15.71 72.49 -10.56
CA ALA A 242 -15.24 71.17 -10.81
C ALA A 242 -16.13 70.08 -10.16
N LEU A 243 -16.53 69.09 -11.01
CA LEU A 243 -16.93 67.77 -10.50
C LEU A 243 -15.79 67.13 -9.71
N ASP A 244 -16.08 66.82 -8.47
CA ASP A 244 -15.14 65.99 -7.68
C ASP A 244 -15.48 64.52 -7.95
N VAL A 245 -14.49 63.84 -8.53
CA VAL A 245 -14.56 62.43 -8.89
C VAL A 245 -13.67 61.62 -8.01
N THR A 246 -14.26 60.85 -7.11
CA THR A 246 -13.52 59.94 -6.26
C THR A 246 -13.58 58.54 -6.88
N SER A 247 -12.39 57.96 -7.11
CA SER A 247 -12.25 56.61 -7.63
C SER A 247 -11.28 55.82 -6.79
N THR A 248 -11.53 54.52 -6.68
CA THR A 248 -10.59 53.56 -6.16
C THR A 248 -9.68 52.99 -7.28
N THR A 249 -8.71 52.25 -6.93
CA THR A 249 -7.87 51.54 -7.92
C THR A 249 -8.73 50.58 -8.75
N PRO A 250 -8.47 50.42 -10.05
CA PRO A 250 -9.19 49.46 -10.89
C PRO A 250 -9.22 48.05 -10.33
N ILE A 251 -8.09 47.62 -9.73
CA ILE A 251 -7.90 46.32 -9.10
C ILE A 251 -7.20 46.56 -7.76
N SER A 252 -7.84 46.23 -6.64
CA SER A 252 -7.32 46.52 -5.30
C SER A 252 -6.08 45.72 -4.93
N SER A 253 -5.93 44.51 -5.48
CA SER A 253 -4.83 43.58 -5.21
C SER A 253 -3.67 43.64 -6.22
N ALA A 254 -3.73 44.59 -7.17
CA ALA A 254 -2.77 44.70 -8.26
C ALA A 254 -1.67 45.74 -8.01
N PHE A 255 -0.61 45.66 -8.77
CA PHE A 255 0.35 46.77 -8.87
C PHE A 255 -0.28 47.96 -9.57
N ASN A 256 -0.21 49.15 -8.96
CA ASN A 256 -0.82 50.34 -9.47
C ASN A 256 0.24 51.33 -9.93
N LEU A 257 0.20 51.73 -11.19
CA LEU A 257 0.98 52.80 -11.75
C LEU A 257 0.09 54.02 -11.85
N ILE A 258 0.38 55.03 -11.02
CA ILE A 258 -0.43 56.26 -10.94
C ILE A 258 0.32 57.40 -11.59
N PHE A 259 -0.36 58.07 -12.49
CA PHE A 259 0.07 59.31 -13.07
C PHE A 259 -0.92 60.43 -12.76
N ASN A 260 -0.45 61.46 -12.05
CA ASN A 260 -1.26 62.60 -11.65
C ASN A 260 -0.56 63.90 -12.01
N SER A 261 -1.23 64.75 -12.77
CA SER A 261 -0.75 66.06 -13.12
C SER A 261 -1.82 67.13 -12.75
N ALA A 262 -1.72 67.65 -11.52
CA ALA A 262 -2.67 68.62 -11.01
C ALA A 262 -2.77 69.89 -11.88
N SER A 263 -1.65 70.35 -12.41
CA SER A 263 -1.62 71.54 -13.30
C SER A 263 -2.34 71.35 -14.63
N ARG A 264 -2.47 70.07 -15.08
CA ARG A 264 -3.15 69.72 -16.33
C ARG A 264 -4.52 69.07 -16.07
N GLY A 265 -4.90 68.86 -14.81
CA GLY A 265 -6.12 68.18 -14.42
C GLY A 265 -6.19 66.77 -14.96
N LEU A 266 -5.04 66.07 -15.08
CA LEU A 266 -4.96 64.74 -15.67
C LEU A 266 -4.65 63.72 -14.55
N PHE A 267 -5.51 62.70 -14.43
CA PHE A 267 -5.28 61.54 -13.57
C PHE A 267 -5.37 60.26 -14.41
N ALA A 268 -4.43 59.35 -14.21
CA ALA A 268 -4.46 58.02 -14.79
C ALA A 268 -3.94 57.01 -13.81
N ASN A 269 -4.58 55.86 -13.71
CA ASN A 269 -4.18 54.75 -12.86
C ASN A 269 -4.28 53.44 -13.69
N LEU A 270 -3.15 52.79 -13.88
CA LEU A 270 -3.05 51.48 -14.51
C LEU A 270 -2.78 50.43 -13.46
N SER A 271 -3.72 49.49 -13.29
CA SER A 271 -3.54 48.33 -12.43
C SER A 271 -3.18 47.10 -13.27
N LEU A 272 -2.08 46.45 -12.86
CA LEU A 272 -1.54 45.25 -13.52
C LEU A 272 -1.29 44.18 -12.46
N LEU A 273 -1.82 42.99 -12.67
CA LEU A 273 -1.55 41.83 -11.84
C LEU A 273 -1.22 40.62 -12.73
N GLU A 274 -0.12 40.00 -12.43
CA GLU A 274 0.18 38.65 -12.93
C GLU A 274 0.61 37.80 -11.76
N GLY A 275 -0.21 36.79 -11.41
CA GLY A 275 0.02 35.84 -10.34
C GLY A 275 0.16 34.42 -10.88
N ASN A 276 1.19 33.73 -10.47
CA ASN A 276 1.39 32.32 -10.76
C ASN A 276 1.55 31.59 -9.43
N ASN A 277 0.57 30.79 -9.09
CA ASN A 277 0.62 29.92 -7.92
C ASN A 277 0.84 28.48 -8.37
N LEU A 278 1.80 27.84 -7.74
CA LEU A 278 2.17 26.47 -8.00
C LEU A 278 2.21 25.72 -6.67
N ALA A 279 1.47 24.64 -6.57
CA ALA A 279 1.52 23.76 -5.41
C ALA A 279 1.64 22.30 -5.86
N ARG A 280 2.39 21.52 -5.11
CA ARG A 280 2.53 20.09 -5.29
C ARG A 280 2.32 19.41 -3.95
N VAL A 281 1.40 18.47 -3.92
CA VAL A 281 1.16 17.58 -2.78
C VAL A 281 1.69 16.21 -3.14
N LEU A 282 2.49 15.63 -2.26
CA LEU A 282 3.03 14.28 -2.40
C LEU A 282 2.74 13.50 -1.13
N ALA A 283 2.10 12.35 -1.28
CA ALA A 283 1.88 11.40 -0.20
C ALA A 283 2.36 10.02 -0.66
N GLU A 284 3.22 9.40 0.13
CA GLU A 284 3.84 8.10 -0.17
C GLU A 284 3.64 7.12 1.00
N PRO A 285 2.41 6.59 1.21
CA PRO A 285 2.20 5.55 2.20
C PRO A 285 2.79 4.22 1.71
N THR A 286 3.46 3.52 2.62
CA THR A 286 4.01 2.18 2.42
C THR A 286 3.40 1.25 3.44
N LEU A 287 2.95 0.08 3.00
CA LEU A 287 2.35 -0.92 3.87
C LEU A 287 2.80 -2.32 3.48
N VAL A 288 3.08 -3.14 4.49
CA VAL A 288 3.51 -4.53 4.31
C VAL A 288 2.38 -5.46 4.71
N ALA A 289 2.07 -6.43 3.86
CA ALA A 289 1.04 -7.44 4.11
C ALA A 289 1.49 -8.84 3.69
N LEU A 290 0.95 -9.86 4.34
CA LEU A 290 1.11 -11.25 3.91
C LEU A 290 0.23 -11.51 2.69
N SER A 291 0.71 -12.36 1.78
CA SER A 291 -0.08 -12.83 0.64
C SER A 291 -1.43 -13.40 1.08
N GLY A 292 -2.52 -12.92 0.49
CA GLY A 292 -3.90 -13.30 0.79
C GLY A 292 -4.50 -12.62 2.04
N GLN A 293 -3.76 -11.76 2.75
CA GLN A 293 -4.25 -11.06 3.93
C GLN A 293 -4.44 -9.57 3.65
N SER A 294 -5.52 -9.02 4.22
CA SER A 294 -5.78 -7.58 4.16
C SER A 294 -5.03 -6.85 5.27
N ALA A 295 -4.40 -5.76 4.93
CA ALA A 295 -3.78 -4.84 5.87
C ALA A 295 -4.29 -3.42 5.63
N SER A 296 -4.38 -2.62 6.69
CA SER A 296 -4.78 -1.22 6.62
C SER A 296 -3.85 -0.34 7.44
N PHE A 297 -3.63 0.87 6.95
CA PHE A 297 -2.82 1.91 7.57
C PHE A 297 -3.55 3.24 7.46
N LEU A 298 -3.51 4.04 8.51
CA LEU A 298 -4.03 5.41 8.51
C LEU A 298 -3.06 6.31 9.27
N ALA A 299 -2.58 7.35 8.61
CA ALA A 299 -1.80 8.42 9.20
C ALA A 299 -2.57 9.73 9.08
N GLY A 300 -3.07 10.25 10.20
CA GLY A 300 -3.92 11.45 10.20
C GLY A 300 -4.39 11.82 11.59
N GLY A 301 -5.58 12.40 11.65
CA GLY A 301 -6.24 12.82 12.87
C GLY A 301 -7.75 12.65 12.76
N GLU A 302 -8.46 13.16 13.75
CA GLU A 302 -9.92 13.17 13.79
C GLU A 302 -10.45 14.58 14.05
N VAL A 303 -11.52 14.95 13.36
CA VAL A 303 -12.22 16.23 13.55
C VAL A 303 -13.56 15.96 14.21
N PRO A 304 -13.87 16.65 15.31
CA PRO A 304 -15.20 16.61 15.90
C PRO A 304 -16.20 17.38 15.03
N VAL A 305 -17.24 16.71 14.57
CA VAL A 305 -18.32 17.30 13.80
C VAL A 305 -19.59 17.29 14.67
N PRO A 306 -20.15 18.46 14.99
CA PRO A 306 -21.41 18.53 15.72
C PRO A 306 -22.58 18.09 14.82
N VAL A 307 -23.31 17.07 15.26
CA VAL A 307 -24.49 16.53 14.58
C VAL A 307 -25.72 16.90 15.41
N PRO A 308 -26.64 17.71 14.87
CA PRO A 308 -27.87 18.05 15.58
C PRO A 308 -28.74 16.80 15.76
N GLN A 309 -29.18 16.58 16.98
CA GLN A 309 -30.06 15.49 17.38
C GLN A 309 -31.51 16.03 17.57
N ALA A 310 -32.46 15.10 17.70
CA ALA A 310 -33.83 15.46 18.06
C ALA A 310 -33.86 16.17 19.42
N LEU A 311 -34.81 17.07 19.62
CA LEU A 311 -35.00 17.87 20.85
C LEU A 311 -33.95 18.95 21.14
N GLY A 312 -33.12 19.33 20.15
CA GLY A 312 -32.13 20.41 20.30
C GLY A 312 -30.82 20.02 20.97
N GLU A 313 -30.63 18.74 21.22
CA GLU A 313 -29.31 18.22 21.67
C GLU A 313 -28.32 18.15 20.50
N THR A 314 -27.03 18.32 20.80
CA THR A 314 -25.95 18.21 19.81
C THR A 314 -25.03 17.06 20.21
N SER A 315 -24.91 16.06 19.37
CA SER A 315 -23.91 14.99 19.50
C SER A 315 -22.66 15.36 18.72
N ILE A 316 -21.52 14.83 19.14
CA ILE A 316 -20.24 15.00 18.45
C ILE A 316 -19.89 13.68 17.77
N GLU A 317 -19.71 13.71 16.46
CA GLU A 317 -19.20 12.62 15.65
C GLU A 317 -17.76 12.94 15.24
N TYR A 318 -16.83 12.02 15.51
CA TYR A 318 -15.44 12.17 15.08
C TYR A 318 -15.27 11.59 13.68
N LYS A 319 -14.77 12.41 12.76
CA LYS A 319 -14.43 11.98 11.39
C LYS A 319 -12.94 11.99 11.19
N SER A 320 -12.40 10.81 10.85
CA SER A 320 -10.97 10.65 10.56
C SER A 320 -10.62 11.32 9.24
N TYR A 321 -9.44 11.92 9.18
CA TYR A 321 -8.82 12.47 7.97
C TYR A 321 -7.34 12.13 7.93
N GLY A 322 -6.73 12.22 6.76
CA GLY A 322 -5.31 11.95 6.57
C GLY A 322 -5.05 11.05 5.38
N ILE A 323 -3.95 10.29 5.45
CA ILE A 323 -3.53 9.37 4.40
C ILE A 323 -3.83 7.95 4.87
N GLY A 324 -4.77 7.30 4.19
CA GLY A 324 -5.19 5.94 4.41
C GLY A 324 -4.75 5.02 3.27
N LEU A 325 -4.42 3.78 3.58
CA LEU A 325 -4.08 2.76 2.61
C LEU A 325 -4.60 1.40 3.09
N THR A 326 -5.44 0.77 2.29
CA THR A 326 -5.85 -0.63 2.51
C THR A 326 -5.37 -1.46 1.34
N VAL A 327 -4.70 -2.58 1.62
CA VAL A 327 -4.13 -3.46 0.61
C VAL A 327 -4.41 -4.92 0.92
N THR A 328 -4.63 -5.71 -0.14
CA THR A 328 -4.72 -7.16 -0.07
C THR A 328 -3.92 -7.73 -1.24
N PRO A 329 -2.62 -8.02 -1.05
CA PRO A 329 -1.80 -8.63 -2.08
C PRO A 329 -2.01 -10.13 -2.12
N THR A 330 -1.97 -10.73 -3.32
CA THR A 330 -1.96 -12.17 -3.53
C THR A 330 -0.86 -12.52 -4.51
N VAL A 331 0.17 -13.19 -4.05
CA VAL A 331 1.29 -13.64 -4.89
C VAL A 331 0.86 -14.87 -5.65
N LEU A 332 0.69 -14.74 -6.96
CA LEU A 332 0.33 -15.83 -7.87
C LEU A 332 1.56 -16.64 -8.26
N SER A 333 2.65 -15.94 -8.58
CA SER A 333 3.96 -16.50 -8.88
C SER A 333 5.05 -15.52 -8.44
N PRO A 334 6.34 -15.89 -8.45
CA PRO A 334 7.44 -14.97 -8.14
C PRO A 334 7.47 -13.70 -8.99
N GLN A 335 6.85 -13.73 -10.19
CA GLN A 335 6.81 -12.62 -11.14
C GLN A 335 5.44 -11.92 -11.22
N ARG A 336 4.40 -12.43 -10.53
CA ARG A 336 3.03 -11.93 -10.66
C ARG A 336 2.34 -11.81 -9.30
N ILE A 337 1.90 -10.62 -9.00
CA ILE A 337 1.22 -10.24 -7.76
C ILE A 337 -0.13 -9.63 -8.15
N ALA A 338 -1.23 -10.27 -7.77
CA ALA A 338 -2.54 -9.65 -7.82
C ALA A 338 -2.70 -8.77 -6.57
N LEU A 339 -3.01 -7.51 -6.76
CA LEU A 339 -3.08 -6.52 -5.71
C LEU A 339 -4.43 -5.81 -5.73
N LYS A 340 -5.22 -5.99 -4.68
CA LYS A 340 -6.35 -5.11 -4.38
C LYS A 340 -5.84 -3.97 -3.51
N VAL A 341 -6.03 -2.73 -3.97
CA VAL A 341 -5.51 -1.53 -3.30
C VAL A 341 -6.57 -0.44 -3.24
N ALA A 342 -6.73 0.14 -2.06
CA ALA A 342 -7.66 1.24 -1.80
C ALA A 342 -6.93 2.37 -1.05
N PRO A 343 -6.17 3.23 -1.75
CA PRO A 343 -5.59 4.44 -1.17
C PRO A 343 -6.64 5.52 -0.97
N GLU A 344 -6.49 6.26 0.12
CA GLU A 344 -7.29 7.43 0.45
C GLU A 344 -6.39 8.54 0.97
N ALA A 345 -6.56 9.77 0.43
CA ALA A 345 -5.90 10.96 0.94
C ALA A 345 -6.96 12.02 1.19
N SER A 346 -7.16 12.39 2.46
CA SER A 346 -8.13 13.40 2.86
C SER A 346 -7.45 14.55 3.60
N GLN A 347 -7.90 15.77 3.32
CA GLN A 347 -7.39 17.01 3.89
C GLN A 347 -8.54 17.89 4.37
N LEU A 348 -8.27 18.69 5.38
CA LEU A 348 -9.22 19.69 5.88
C LEU A 348 -9.17 20.94 5.01
N ASP A 349 -10.33 21.44 4.64
CA ASP A 349 -10.49 22.70 3.91
C ASP A 349 -11.24 23.70 4.80
N PHE A 350 -10.53 24.66 5.32
CA PHE A 350 -11.07 25.74 6.13
C PHE A 350 -11.65 26.89 5.29
N THR A 351 -11.36 26.92 3.98
CA THR A 351 -11.88 27.96 3.06
C THR A 351 -13.38 27.78 2.83
N HIS A 352 -13.83 26.53 2.81
CA HIS A 352 -15.23 26.15 2.64
C HIS A 352 -15.85 25.66 3.96
N ALA A 353 -15.36 26.14 5.10
CA ALA A 353 -15.89 25.77 6.40
C ALA A 353 -17.34 26.27 6.60
N VAL A 354 -18.16 25.46 7.26
CA VAL A 354 -19.53 25.81 7.62
C VAL A 354 -19.60 26.05 9.13
N THR A 355 -20.25 27.14 9.53
CA THR A 355 -20.46 27.45 10.94
C THR A 355 -21.76 26.84 11.44
N ILE A 356 -21.68 25.89 12.37
CA ILE A 356 -22.81 25.25 13.04
C ILE A 356 -22.74 25.57 14.53
N SER A 357 -23.78 26.17 15.09
CA SER A 357 -23.83 26.50 16.53
C SER A 357 -22.59 27.24 17.03
N SER A 358 -22.11 28.22 16.28
CA SER A 358 -20.87 28.99 16.55
C SER A 358 -19.56 28.22 16.49
N VAL A 359 -19.59 26.97 16.00
CA VAL A 359 -18.40 26.16 15.75
C VAL A 359 -18.16 26.11 14.24
N SER A 360 -16.94 26.45 13.82
CA SER A 360 -16.53 26.35 12.42
C SER A 360 -16.09 24.91 12.11
N VAL A 361 -16.84 24.22 11.25
CA VAL A 361 -16.55 22.85 10.80
C VAL A 361 -15.92 22.92 9.42
N PRO A 362 -14.67 22.46 9.23
CA PRO A 362 -14.03 22.47 7.92
C PRO A 362 -14.67 21.46 6.97
N ALA A 363 -14.61 21.73 5.68
CA ALA A 363 -14.92 20.77 4.65
C ALA A 363 -13.82 19.72 4.51
N PHE A 364 -14.11 18.58 3.88
CA PHE A 364 -13.13 17.54 3.58
C PHE A 364 -12.90 17.47 2.07
N ILE A 365 -11.65 17.56 1.67
CA ILE A 365 -11.22 17.26 0.31
C ILE A 365 -10.65 15.84 0.33
N THR A 366 -11.35 14.90 -0.33
CA THR A 366 -10.98 13.48 -0.32
C THR A 366 -10.64 13.01 -1.74
N ARG A 367 -9.53 12.30 -1.83
CA ARG A 367 -9.06 11.61 -3.03
C ARG A 367 -8.97 10.14 -2.70
N ARG A 368 -9.76 9.31 -3.40
CA ARG A 368 -9.85 7.87 -3.15
C ARG A 368 -9.84 7.11 -4.47
N ALA A 369 -9.18 5.97 -4.47
CA ALA A 369 -9.30 4.97 -5.51
C ALA A 369 -9.52 3.60 -4.86
N ASP A 370 -10.23 2.70 -5.52
CA ASP A 370 -10.39 1.29 -5.12
C ASP A 370 -10.35 0.46 -6.39
N THR A 371 -9.32 -0.37 -6.52
CA THR A 371 -9.09 -1.14 -7.73
C THR A 371 -8.30 -2.41 -7.44
N THR A 372 -8.36 -3.34 -8.41
CA THR A 372 -7.56 -4.56 -8.39
C THR A 372 -6.74 -4.60 -9.66
N VAL A 373 -5.42 -4.76 -9.50
CA VAL A 373 -4.45 -4.79 -10.60
C VAL A 373 -3.51 -5.99 -10.43
N GLU A 374 -2.90 -6.40 -11.51
CA GLU A 374 -1.88 -7.45 -11.50
C GLU A 374 -0.57 -6.90 -12.03
N LEU A 375 0.51 -7.04 -11.23
CA LEU A 375 1.81 -6.42 -11.44
C LEU A 375 2.93 -7.42 -11.13
N GLY A 376 4.09 -7.22 -11.74
CA GLY A 376 5.34 -7.87 -11.35
C GLY A 376 5.97 -7.22 -10.12
N ASP A 377 6.96 -7.90 -9.53
CA ASP A 377 7.78 -7.35 -8.45
C ASP A 377 8.54 -6.11 -8.91
N GLY A 378 8.35 -4.98 -8.21
CA GLY A 378 8.95 -3.70 -8.55
C GLY A 378 8.33 -2.96 -9.74
N GLU A 379 7.30 -3.49 -10.37
CA GLU A 379 6.59 -2.82 -11.46
C GLU A 379 5.66 -1.75 -10.91
N SER A 380 5.71 -0.56 -11.51
CA SER A 380 4.84 0.56 -11.15
C SER A 380 3.71 0.71 -12.15
N PHE A 381 2.50 0.94 -11.65
CA PHE A 381 1.31 1.15 -12.46
C PHE A 381 0.49 2.35 -11.98
N VAL A 382 -0.03 3.14 -12.91
CA VAL A 382 -0.94 4.24 -12.61
C VAL A 382 -2.34 3.67 -12.46
N ILE A 383 -2.86 3.63 -11.23
CA ILE A 383 -4.18 3.06 -10.92
C ILE A 383 -5.32 4.08 -11.06
N GLY A 384 -5.01 5.36 -11.09
CA GLY A 384 -5.99 6.41 -11.25
C GLY A 384 -5.36 7.76 -11.46
N GLY A 385 -6.12 8.68 -12.02
CA GLY A 385 -5.69 10.05 -12.24
C GLY A 385 -6.86 10.95 -12.60
N LEU A 386 -6.63 12.26 -12.48
CA LEU A 386 -7.57 13.31 -12.85
C LEU A 386 -6.76 14.45 -13.47
N ILE A 387 -7.24 14.96 -14.58
CA ILE A 387 -6.77 16.23 -15.14
C ILE A 387 -8.00 17.12 -15.20
N ASP A 388 -7.95 18.23 -14.46
CA ASP A 388 -8.97 19.25 -14.42
C ASP A 388 -8.38 20.58 -14.81
N ARG A 389 -8.96 21.22 -15.81
CA ARG A 389 -8.50 22.51 -16.33
C ARG A 389 -9.69 23.43 -16.51
N GLU A 390 -9.73 24.47 -15.70
CA GLU A 390 -10.74 25.51 -15.74
C GLU A 390 -10.10 26.80 -16.25
N THR A 391 -10.71 27.44 -17.26
CA THR A 391 -10.27 28.72 -17.78
C THR A 391 -11.43 29.69 -17.79
N ALA A 392 -11.31 30.76 -17.04
CA ALA A 392 -12.27 31.86 -17.01
C ALA A 392 -11.61 33.13 -17.59
N SER A 393 -12.25 33.72 -18.57
CA SER A 393 -11.84 34.99 -19.15
C SER A 393 -13.00 35.95 -19.09
N ASN A 394 -12.85 37.02 -18.32
CA ASN A 394 -13.84 38.06 -18.20
C ASN A 394 -13.29 39.36 -18.76
N VAL A 395 -14.01 39.94 -19.73
CA VAL A 395 -13.66 41.21 -20.36
C VAL A 395 -14.85 42.18 -20.19
N SER A 396 -14.67 43.20 -19.39
CA SER A 396 -15.59 44.31 -19.23
C SER A 396 -15.07 45.49 -20.04
N LYS A 397 -15.91 46.00 -20.98
CA LYS A 397 -15.50 47.08 -21.89
C LYS A 397 -16.60 48.10 -22.10
N VAL A 398 -16.21 49.32 -22.42
CA VAL A 398 -17.13 50.32 -22.92
C VAL A 398 -17.52 49.99 -24.36
N PRO A 399 -18.84 49.85 -24.69
CA PRO A 399 -19.26 49.55 -26.05
C PRO A 399 -18.67 50.54 -27.07
N LEU A 400 -18.26 50.04 -28.22
CA LEU A 400 -17.62 50.77 -29.35
C LEU A 400 -16.17 51.21 -29.00
N LEU A 401 -15.91 51.88 -27.89
CA LEU A 401 -14.59 52.41 -27.51
C LEU A 401 -13.61 51.30 -27.13
N GLY A 402 -14.10 50.27 -26.43
CA GLY A 402 -13.29 49.11 -26.02
C GLY A 402 -12.88 48.21 -27.18
N ASP A 403 -13.48 48.35 -28.37
CA ASP A 403 -13.17 47.58 -29.59
C ASP A 403 -12.16 48.26 -30.50
N LEU A 404 -11.81 49.51 -30.23
CA LEU A 404 -10.83 50.22 -31.02
C LEU A 404 -9.43 49.59 -30.94
N PRO A 405 -8.73 49.43 -32.05
CA PRO A 405 -7.37 48.96 -32.04
C PRO A 405 -6.49 49.99 -31.28
N VAL A 406 -5.58 49.48 -30.43
CA VAL A 406 -4.66 50.23 -29.54
C VAL A 406 -5.38 51.05 -28.46
N LEU A 407 -6.33 51.91 -28.82
CA LEU A 407 -7.05 52.77 -27.88
C LEU A 407 -8.03 52.01 -26.99
N GLY A 408 -8.57 50.89 -27.46
CA GLY A 408 -9.55 50.10 -26.71
C GLY A 408 -8.97 49.49 -25.38
N ALA A 409 -7.66 49.43 -25.27
CA ALA A 409 -7.01 48.99 -24.02
C ALA A 409 -7.30 49.93 -22.83
N PHE A 410 -7.55 51.23 -23.08
CA PHE A 410 -7.89 52.22 -22.06
C PHE A 410 -9.38 52.20 -21.63
N PHE A 411 -10.21 51.45 -22.31
CA PHE A 411 -11.67 51.39 -22.14
C PHE A 411 -12.17 49.98 -21.81
N LYS A 412 -11.24 49.12 -21.35
CA LYS A 412 -11.57 47.75 -20.97
C LYS A 412 -10.80 47.29 -19.72
N GLN A 413 -11.42 46.43 -18.95
CA GLN A 413 -10.82 45.66 -17.90
C GLN A 413 -10.83 44.21 -18.32
N MET A 414 -9.74 43.49 -18.12
CA MET A 414 -9.64 42.09 -18.41
C MET A 414 -9.14 41.35 -17.16
N SER A 415 -9.84 40.26 -16.86
CA SER A 415 -9.41 39.28 -15.86
C SER A 415 -9.39 37.91 -16.53
N TYR A 416 -8.23 37.28 -16.49
CA TYR A 416 -7.99 35.95 -17.01
C TYR A 416 -7.51 35.08 -15.87
N GLN A 417 -8.25 33.99 -15.60
CA GLN A 417 -7.91 33.01 -14.58
C GLN A 417 -7.87 31.62 -15.20
N GLN A 418 -6.81 30.90 -14.94
CA GLN A 418 -6.67 29.51 -15.33
C GLN A 418 -6.28 28.70 -14.10
N ASN A 419 -7.10 27.72 -13.75
CA ASN A 419 -6.83 26.75 -12.71
C ASN A 419 -6.61 25.39 -13.37
N GLU A 420 -5.52 24.75 -13.02
CA GLU A 420 -5.15 23.44 -13.54
C GLU A 420 -4.80 22.54 -12.37
N ARG A 421 -5.40 21.35 -12.32
CA ARG A 421 -5.16 20.33 -11.31
C ARG A 421 -4.89 19.02 -12.01
N GLU A 422 -3.81 18.37 -11.63
CA GLU A 422 -3.45 17.05 -12.10
C GLU A 422 -3.23 16.14 -10.90
N LEU A 423 -3.93 15.02 -10.87
CA LEU A 423 -3.80 13.99 -9.85
C LEU A 423 -3.34 12.71 -10.52
N VAL A 424 -2.34 12.05 -9.93
CA VAL A 424 -1.86 10.73 -10.37
C VAL A 424 -1.67 9.85 -9.13
N ILE A 425 -2.18 8.64 -9.19
CA ILE A 425 -2.03 7.62 -8.15
C ILE A 425 -1.28 6.44 -8.76
N ILE A 426 -0.10 6.14 -8.20
CA ILE A 426 0.81 5.10 -8.66
C ILE A 426 0.94 4.06 -7.56
N VAL A 427 0.99 2.79 -7.92
CA VAL A 427 1.24 1.67 -7.01
C VAL A 427 2.41 0.84 -7.51
N THR A 428 3.22 0.36 -6.55
CA THR A 428 4.39 -0.50 -6.81
C THR A 428 4.47 -1.56 -5.72
N PRO A 429 4.26 -2.84 -6.03
CA PRO A 429 4.46 -3.93 -5.08
C PRO A 429 5.91 -4.41 -5.09
N HIS A 430 6.41 -4.83 -3.92
CA HIS A 430 7.73 -5.44 -3.74
C HIS A 430 7.62 -6.71 -2.91
N LEU A 431 8.24 -7.80 -3.36
CA LEU A 431 8.41 -9.00 -2.56
C LEU A 431 9.54 -8.75 -1.55
N VAL A 432 9.21 -8.81 -0.25
CA VAL A 432 10.17 -8.54 0.81
C VAL A 432 10.31 -9.73 1.75
N SER A 433 11.49 -9.85 2.36
CA SER A 433 11.75 -10.84 3.40
C SER A 433 12.04 -10.14 4.72
N PRO A 434 11.62 -10.71 5.86
CA PRO A 434 11.97 -10.17 7.16
C PRO A 434 13.49 -10.11 7.35
N LEU A 435 13.97 -9.11 8.07
CA LEU A 435 15.35 -9.01 8.46
C LEU A 435 15.76 -10.23 9.30
N ALA A 436 16.98 -10.74 9.08
CA ALA A 436 17.52 -11.84 9.86
C ALA A 436 17.62 -11.46 11.35
N LYS A 437 17.45 -12.45 12.23
CA LYS A 437 17.60 -12.24 13.67
C LYS A 437 19.00 -11.68 14.00
N GLY A 438 19.03 -10.47 14.62
CA GLY A 438 20.29 -9.79 14.97
C GLY A 438 20.85 -8.87 13.89
N ALA A 439 20.17 -8.68 12.76
CA ALA A 439 20.54 -7.65 11.79
C ALA A 439 20.40 -6.25 12.41
N SER A 440 21.32 -5.35 12.08
CA SER A 440 21.20 -3.93 12.48
C SER A 440 20.01 -3.31 11.78
N LEU A 441 19.14 -2.66 12.56
CA LEU A 441 18.03 -1.89 12.01
C LEU A 441 18.55 -0.64 11.28
N PRO A 442 17.91 -0.23 10.19
CA PRO A 442 18.22 1.06 9.57
C PRO A 442 17.96 2.20 10.57
N THR A 443 18.71 3.28 10.45
CA THR A 443 18.54 4.49 11.28
C THR A 443 17.14 5.05 11.10
N THR A 444 16.50 5.39 12.22
CA THR A 444 15.14 5.95 12.19
C THR A 444 15.13 7.37 11.63
N PRO A 445 14.02 7.79 10.98
CA PRO A 445 13.87 9.17 10.54
C PRO A 445 14.00 10.15 11.73
N GLY A 446 14.78 11.20 11.55
CA GLY A 446 15.03 12.18 12.60
C GLY A 446 16.28 11.93 13.44
N GLU A 447 16.74 10.70 13.59
CA GLU A 447 17.93 10.38 14.37
C GLU A 447 19.19 11.13 13.89
N GLN A 448 19.34 11.30 12.58
CA GLN A 448 20.40 12.14 12.02
C GLN A 448 20.20 13.65 12.28
N SER A 449 18.93 14.09 12.45
CA SER A 449 18.61 15.48 12.73
C SER A 449 18.86 15.82 14.21
N GLU A 450 18.60 14.87 15.12
CA GLU A 450 18.88 15.03 16.55
C GLU A 450 20.38 15.14 16.83
N GLN A 451 21.21 14.47 16.03
CA GLN A 451 22.67 14.56 16.14
C GLN A 451 23.23 15.91 15.64
N ARG A 452 22.44 16.71 14.91
CA ARG A 452 22.83 18.04 14.43
C ARG A 452 22.56 19.13 15.46
N ASN A 453 23.26 19.12 16.55
CA ASN A 453 23.24 20.21 17.55
C ASN A 453 24.04 21.41 17.03
N ALA A 454 23.57 22.02 15.94
CA ALA A 454 24.19 23.26 15.43
C ALA A 454 23.80 24.43 16.33
N PRO A 455 24.76 25.25 16.75
CA PRO A 455 24.47 26.41 17.60
C PRO A 455 23.53 27.39 16.88
N VAL A 456 22.54 27.90 17.62
CA VAL A 456 21.44 28.75 17.12
C VAL A 456 21.92 29.98 16.31
N TRP A 457 23.11 30.51 16.60
CA TRP A 457 23.67 31.63 15.86
C TRP A 457 24.02 31.31 14.40
N ARG A 458 24.30 30.00 14.06
CA ARG A 458 24.55 29.59 12.66
C ARG A 458 23.28 29.65 11.81
N SER A 459 22.13 29.36 12.40
CA SER A 459 20.85 29.48 11.68
C SER A 459 20.44 30.95 11.51
N LEU A 460 20.90 31.83 12.40
CA LEU A 460 20.56 33.24 12.37
C LEU A 460 21.41 34.04 11.35
N ILE A 461 22.67 33.65 11.15
CA ILE A 461 23.60 34.34 10.24
C ILE A 461 23.73 33.65 8.87
N GLY A 462 23.50 32.34 8.82
CA GLY A 462 23.79 31.52 7.64
C GLY A 462 22.70 31.47 6.58
N GLY A 463 21.55 32.14 6.76
CA GLY A 463 20.42 31.97 5.85
C GLY A 463 20.08 30.49 5.63
N PHE A 464 18.90 30.15 5.17
CA PHE A 464 18.40 28.78 4.93
C PHE A 464 19.25 27.97 3.92
N ALA A 465 20.54 27.79 4.18
CA ALA A 465 21.39 26.81 3.50
C ALA A 465 21.35 25.49 4.28
N ALA A 466 20.19 24.83 4.30
CA ALA A 466 20.16 23.40 4.61
C ALA A 466 20.92 22.66 3.52
N PRO A 467 21.90 21.78 3.85
CA PRO A 467 22.50 20.94 2.85
C PRO A 467 21.39 20.14 2.13
N ARG A 468 21.41 20.13 0.82
CA ARG A 468 20.43 19.44 -0.05
C ARG A 468 20.40 17.92 0.13
N ASP A 469 21.21 17.37 1.01
CA ASP A 469 21.38 15.91 1.21
C ASP A 469 20.49 15.31 2.31
N ALA A 470 19.65 16.11 2.95
CA ALA A 470 18.65 15.60 3.87
C ALA A 470 17.33 15.40 3.14
N VAL A 471 17.26 14.35 2.34
CA VAL A 471 15.98 13.83 1.83
C VAL A 471 15.39 12.99 2.95
N PRO A 472 14.26 13.36 3.55
CA PRO A 472 13.53 12.44 4.42
C PRO A 472 12.86 11.39 3.54
N GLY A 473 13.30 10.16 3.64
CA GLY A 473 12.73 9.06 2.89
C GLY A 473 13.24 7.72 3.40
N PHE A 474 12.32 6.80 3.58
CA PHE A 474 12.54 5.42 4.04
C PHE A 474 13.21 4.52 3.00
N SER A 475 13.81 5.02 1.94
CA SER A 475 14.37 4.14 0.92
C SER A 475 15.75 4.59 0.46
N LYS A 476 16.72 3.80 0.76
CA LYS A 476 17.76 3.36 -0.15
C LYS A 476 17.89 1.88 -0.06
#